data_9e5bb0d9503b7b3d584d23b244dfa5db
#
_entry.id   9e5bb0d9503b7b3d584d23b244dfa5db
#
_cell.length_a   1.000
_cell.length_b   1.000
_cell.length_c   1.000
_cell.angle_alpha   90.00
_cell.angle_beta   90.00
_cell.angle_gamma   90.00
#
_symmetry.space_group_name_H-M   'P 1'
#
loop_
_entity.id
_entity.type
_entity.pdbx_description
1 polymer ?
#
loop_
_entity_poly.entity_id
_entity_poly.type
_entity_poly.pdbx_seq_one_letter_code
_entity_poly.pdbx_strand_id
1 'polypeptide(L)'
;GMKTFTVILLDPKTGPRSADLFWVPEHDVRRGANVVTTLTSPHRYGPAHLAKLRADVPAAIAALPHPRVAVLIGGPNGDYRYGPGDLTRLTQALRSLADSGAGLMITASRRTPPDFLDAIDQATASAHRILWRGEGDNPYPHFLAHADAFLVTADSVNMVGEAAATGKPIHVFHPEGGSPKFD
;
A
#
# COMPACT_ATOMS: atom_id res chain seq x y z
N GLY A 1 4.96 12.00 -40.95
CA GLY A 1 4.10 11.74 -39.83
C GLY A 1 4.88 11.89 -38.53
N MET A 2 4.27 12.42 -37.46
CA MET A 2 4.91 12.46 -36.15
C MET A 2 5.12 11.03 -35.62
N LYS A 3 6.34 10.71 -35.23
CA LYS A 3 6.64 9.41 -34.61
C LYS A 3 6.28 9.50 -33.13
N THR A 4 5.30 8.71 -32.69
CA THR A 4 4.91 8.61 -31.27
C THR A 4 5.94 7.80 -30.52
N PHE A 5 6.40 8.29 -29.36
CA PHE A 5 7.26 7.55 -28.44
C PHE A 5 6.36 6.84 -27.42
N THR A 6 6.47 5.52 -27.34
CA THR A 6 5.61 4.68 -26.52
C THR A 6 6.37 4.21 -25.27
N VAL A 7 5.85 4.51 -24.10
CA VAL A 7 6.35 4.00 -22.81
C VAL A 7 5.34 3.06 -22.19
N ILE A 8 5.78 1.86 -21.81
CA ILE A 8 4.95 0.91 -21.05
C ILE A 8 5.49 0.83 -19.63
N LEU A 9 4.59 1.00 -18.67
CA LEU A 9 4.88 0.83 -17.25
C LEU A 9 4.54 -0.60 -16.84
N LEU A 10 5.42 -1.24 -16.07
CA LEU A 10 5.39 -2.64 -15.67
C LEU A 10 5.67 -3.60 -16.85
N ASP A 11 5.78 -4.91 -16.58
CA ASP A 11 6.06 -5.89 -17.62
C ASP A 11 4.74 -6.44 -18.24
N PRO A 12 4.39 -6.03 -19.48
CA PRO A 12 3.17 -6.50 -20.15
C PRO A 12 3.28 -7.93 -20.69
N LYS A 13 4.42 -8.61 -20.48
CA LYS A 13 4.73 -9.94 -21.04
C LYS A 13 4.66 -10.01 -22.57
N THR A 14 4.92 -8.89 -23.25
CA THR A 14 4.99 -8.77 -24.71
C THR A 14 6.42 -8.77 -25.21
N GLY A 15 6.62 -8.82 -26.55
CA GLY A 15 7.96 -8.78 -27.14
C GLY A 15 8.69 -7.45 -26.88
N PRO A 16 10.03 -7.43 -27.03
CA PRO A 16 10.86 -6.25 -26.70
C PRO A 16 10.63 -5.06 -27.64
N ARG A 17 10.00 -5.29 -28.81
CA ARG A 17 9.72 -4.25 -29.81
C ARG A 17 8.32 -3.64 -29.70
N SER A 18 7.54 -4.04 -28.67
CA SER A 18 6.15 -3.54 -28.50
C SER A 18 6.09 -2.13 -27.92
N ALA A 19 7.20 -1.58 -27.46
CA ALA A 19 7.33 -0.20 -27.03
C ALA A 19 8.77 0.33 -27.24
N ASP A 20 8.91 1.64 -27.27
CA ASP A 20 10.20 2.30 -27.32
C ASP A 20 10.93 2.22 -25.97
N LEU A 21 10.20 2.23 -24.85
CA LEU A 21 10.74 2.11 -23.50
C LEU A 21 9.79 1.27 -22.62
N PHE A 22 10.39 0.42 -21.77
CA PHE A 22 9.71 -0.24 -20.65
C PHE A 22 10.28 0.28 -19.34
N TRP A 23 9.42 0.66 -18.43
CA TRP A 23 9.79 1.03 -17.07
C TRP A 23 9.21 0.02 -16.10
N VAL A 24 10.08 -0.81 -15.51
CA VAL A 24 9.69 -1.95 -14.68
C VAL A 24 10.35 -1.91 -13.31
N PRO A 25 9.70 -2.43 -12.27
CA PRO A 25 10.33 -2.60 -10.97
C PRO A 25 11.41 -3.69 -11.02
N GLU A 26 12.36 -3.62 -10.11
CA GLU A 26 13.52 -4.52 -10.07
C GLU A 26 13.13 -6.00 -9.91
N HIS A 27 12.04 -6.27 -9.17
CA HIS A 27 11.51 -7.60 -8.99
C HIS A 27 10.91 -8.23 -10.27
N ASP A 28 10.66 -7.45 -11.32
CA ASP A 28 10.30 -7.99 -12.62
C ASP A 28 11.54 -8.47 -13.38
N VAL A 29 11.40 -9.59 -14.10
CA VAL A 29 12.53 -10.24 -14.78
C VAL A 29 12.94 -9.57 -16.09
N ARG A 30 12.11 -8.65 -16.63
CA ARG A 30 12.40 -8.00 -17.91
C ARG A 30 13.67 -7.16 -17.82
N ARG A 31 14.58 -7.41 -18.78
CA ARG A 31 15.81 -6.61 -18.98
C ARG A 31 16.03 -6.41 -20.47
N GLY A 32 16.75 -5.37 -20.86
CA GLY A 32 17.06 -5.07 -22.26
C GLY A 32 17.53 -3.64 -22.47
N ALA A 33 17.96 -3.30 -23.69
CA ALA A 33 18.47 -1.98 -24.03
C ALA A 33 17.43 -0.86 -23.91
N ASN A 34 16.14 -1.20 -24.02
CA ASN A 34 15.02 -0.28 -23.87
C ASN A 34 14.24 -0.51 -22.57
N VAL A 35 14.91 -1.00 -21.52
CA VAL A 35 14.31 -1.27 -20.20
C VAL A 35 15.00 -0.41 -19.14
N VAL A 36 14.22 0.37 -18.41
CA VAL A 36 14.64 1.06 -17.19
C VAL A 36 14.06 0.34 -15.99
N THR A 37 14.91 0.04 -15.02
CA THR A 37 14.52 -0.61 -13.75
C THR A 37 14.58 0.38 -12.60
N THR A 38 13.58 0.32 -11.72
CA THR A 38 13.56 1.02 -10.44
C THR A 38 13.27 0.04 -9.30
N LEU A 39 13.69 0.37 -8.09
CA LEU A 39 13.50 -0.49 -6.91
C LEU A 39 12.02 -0.85 -6.71
N THR A 40 11.14 0.14 -6.87
CA THR A 40 9.68 -0.01 -6.74
C THR A 40 8.98 0.28 -8.06
N SER A 41 7.71 -0.11 -8.17
CA SER A 41 6.86 0.28 -9.30
C SER A 41 6.71 1.80 -9.39
N PRO A 42 6.57 2.35 -10.62
CA PRO A 42 6.28 3.77 -10.79
C PRO A 42 4.97 4.16 -10.10
N HIS A 43 4.98 5.25 -9.34
CA HIS A 43 3.81 5.79 -8.66
C HIS A 43 3.84 7.32 -8.60
N ARG A 44 2.69 7.96 -8.29
CA ARG A 44 2.57 9.43 -8.27
C ARG A 44 3.02 10.10 -6.96
N TYR A 45 3.31 9.32 -5.90
CA TYR A 45 3.58 9.85 -4.56
C TYR A 45 5.05 10.28 -4.38
N GLY A 46 5.52 11.18 -5.26
CA GLY A 46 6.83 11.80 -5.08
C GLY A 46 6.80 12.94 -4.04
N PRO A 47 8.00 13.46 -3.65
CA PRO A 47 8.12 14.46 -2.58
C PRO A 47 7.22 15.69 -2.74
N ALA A 48 7.13 16.24 -3.95
CA ALA A 48 6.30 17.42 -4.24
C ALA A 48 4.79 17.13 -4.07
N HIS A 49 4.33 15.94 -4.50
CA HIS A 49 2.93 15.54 -4.35
C HIS A 49 2.59 15.31 -2.87
N LEU A 50 3.45 14.61 -2.13
CA LEU A 50 3.27 14.41 -0.70
C LEU A 50 3.30 15.73 0.08
N ALA A 51 4.17 16.68 -0.28
CA ALA A 51 4.22 18.00 0.34
C ALA A 51 2.90 18.77 0.14
N LYS A 52 2.31 18.70 -1.06
CA LYS A 52 1.01 19.30 -1.34
C LYS A 52 -0.11 18.69 -0.49
N LEU A 53 -0.14 17.37 -0.35
CA LEU A 53 -1.12 16.69 0.49
C LEU A 53 -0.95 17.04 1.98
N ARG A 54 0.29 17.18 2.45
CA ARG A 54 0.60 17.57 3.84
C ARG A 54 0.17 18.99 4.18
N ALA A 55 0.07 19.88 3.20
CA ALA A 55 -0.39 21.25 3.41
C ALA A 55 -1.89 21.33 3.68
N ASP A 56 -2.66 20.31 3.34
CA ASP A 56 -4.11 20.22 3.55
C ASP A 56 -4.43 18.97 4.36
N VAL A 57 -4.60 19.15 5.67
CA VAL A 57 -4.91 18.05 6.60
C VAL A 57 -6.41 17.90 6.74
N PRO A 58 -7.02 16.79 6.27
CA PRO A 58 -8.43 16.53 6.50
C PRO A 58 -8.78 16.55 8.00
N ALA A 59 -9.89 17.17 8.37
CA ALA A 59 -10.28 17.34 9.77
C ALA A 59 -10.36 16.02 10.54
N ALA A 60 -10.83 14.96 9.89
CA ALA A 60 -10.89 13.63 10.49
C ALA A 60 -9.49 13.07 10.83
N ILE A 61 -8.48 13.34 9.99
CA ILE A 61 -7.09 12.95 10.26
C ILE A 61 -6.48 13.84 11.34
N ALA A 62 -6.76 15.15 11.29
CA ALA A 62 -6.26 16.09 12.30
C ALA A 62 -6.71 15.74 13.72
N ALA A 63 -7.92 15.16 13.86
CA ALA A 63 -8.48 14.73 15.13
C ALA A 63 -7.86 13.45 15.71
N LEU A 64 -7.08 12.69 14.93
CA LEU A 64 -6.43 11.47 15.40
C LEU A 64 -5.20 11.81 16.25
N PRO A 65 -4.97 11.06 17.36
CA PRO A 65 -3.75 11.20 18.15
C PRO A 65 -2.52 10.75 17.38
N HIS A 66 -1.36 11.21 17.79
CA HIS A 66 -0.07 10.70 17.34
C HIS A 66 0.45 9.60 18.29
N PRO A 67 1.22 8.61 17.79
CA PRO A 67 1.56 8.46 16.37
C PRO A 67 0.34 8.03 15.53
N ARG A 68 0.26 8.55 14.31
CA ARG A 68 -0.74 8.11 13.32
C ARG A 68 -0.18 6.97 12.51
N VAL A 69 -0.82 5.82 12.57
CA VAL A 69 -0.39 4.62 11.84
C VAL A 69 -1.33 4.36 10.67
N ALA A 70 -0.81 4.43 9.44
CA ALA A 70 -1.55 4.00 8.27
C ALA A 70 -1.48 2.48 8.13
N VAL A 71 -2.64 1.85 8.10
CA VAL A 71 -2.83 0.40 7.95
C VAL A 71 -3.36 0.12 6.56
N LEU A 72 -2.48 -0.35 5.67
CA LEU A 72 -2.77 -0.56 4.25
C LEU A 72 -2.95 -2.05 4.00
N ILE A 73 -4.19 -2.48 3.75
CA ILE A 73 -4.54 -3.90 3.67
C ILE A 73 -4.84 -4.27 2.23
N GLY A 74 -4.09 -5.19 1.70
CA GLY A 74 -4.31 -5.82 0.41
C GLY A 74 -5.36 -6.93 0.48
N GLY A 75 -5.09 -8.05 -0.15
CA GLY A 75 -5.96 -9.22 -0.15
C GLY A 75 -5.34 -10.36 -0.94
N PRO A 76 -5.96 -11.53 -0.94
CA PRO A 76 -5.39 -12.71 -1.59
C PRO A 76 -5.09 -12.45 -3.07
N ASN A 77 -4.04 -13.10 -3.55
CA ASN A 77 -3.62 -13.08 -4.95
C ASN A 77 -3.00 -14.44 -5.33
N GLY A 78 -2.26 -14.52 -6.44
CA GLY A 78 -1.61 -15.76 -6.87
C GLY A 78 -0.53 -16.27 -5.91
N ASP A 79 0.12 -15.39 -5.16
CA ASP A 79 1.26 -15.71 -4.28
C ASP A 79 0.88 -15.75 -2.80
N TYR A 80 -0.12 -14.96 -2.38
CA TYR A 80 -0.53 -14.81 -0.97
C TYR A 80 -1.95 -15.29 -0.72
N ARG A 81 -2.13 -15.94 0.42
CA ARG A 81 -3.43 -16.35 0.98
C ARG A 81 -3.72 -15.56 2.24
N TYR A 82 -4.98 -15.57 2.64
CA TYR A 82 -5.42 -14.92 3.86
C TYR A 82 -6.22 -15.93 4.67
N GLY A 83 -5.51 -16.62 5.57
CA GLY A 83 -6.09 -17.64 6.42
C GLY A 83 -6.56 -17.12 7.78
N PRO A 84 -7.27 -17.96 8.57
CA PRO A 84 -7.69 -17.60 9.93
C PRO A 84 -6.53 -17.21 10.85
N GLY A 85 -5.37 -17.85 10.68
CA GLY A 85 -4.16 -17.51 11.45
C GLY A 85 -3.65 -16.10 11.14
N ASP A 86 -3.72 -15.68 9.88
CA ASP A 86 -3.34 -14.32 9.47
C ASP A 86 -4.28 -13.28 10.04
N LEU A 87 -5.58 -13.57 10.01
CA LEU A 87 -6.59 -12.71 10.59
C LEU A 87 -6.35 -12.53 12.10
N THR A 88 -6.06 -13.61 12.81
CA THR A 88 -5.75 -13.56 14.25
C THR A 88 -4.52 -12.70 14.52
N ARG A 89 -3.41 -12.92 13.79
CA ARG A 89 -2.17 -12.16 13.95
C ARG A 89 -2.36 -10.67 13.63
N LEU A 90 -3.06 -10.37 12.52
CA LEU A 90 -3.31 -9.00 12.10
C LEU A 90 -4.19 -8.24 13.10
N THR A 91 -5.31 -8.85 13.52
CA THR A 91 -6.20 -8.22 14.49
C THR A 91 -5.55 -8.04 15.86
N GLN A 92 -4.67 -8.96 16.27
CA GLN A 92 -3.88 -8.81 17.50
C GLN A 92 -2.88 -7.65 17.39
N ALA A 93 -2.17 -7.52 16.27
CA ALA A 93 -1.28 -6.39 16.04
C ALA A 93 -2.03 -5.05 16.04
N LEU A 94 -3.21 -4.99 15.42
CA LEU A 94 -4.04 -3.79 15.41
C LEU A 94 -4.58 -3.42 16.79
N ARG A 95 -4.96 -4.40 17.60
CA ARG A 95 -5.33 -4.15 19.02
C ARG A 95 -4.16 -3.58 19.80
N SER A 96 -2.96 -4.15 19.66
CA SER A 96 -1.77 -3.64 20.35
C SER A 96 -1.44 -2.20 19.95
N LEU A 97 -1.63 -1.84 18.67
CA LEU A 97 -1.49 -0.44 18.22
C LEU A 97 -2.58 0.46 18.82
N ALA A 98 -3.82 0.00 18.85
CA ALA A 98 -4.93 0.73 19.46
C ALA A 98 -4.69 0.97 20.97
N ASP A 99 -4.25 -0.07 21.69
CA ASP A 99 -3.97 -0.02 23.13
C ASP A 99 -2.78 0.90 23.46
N SER A 100 -1.86 1.10 22.51
CA SER A 100 -0.76 2.08 22.65
C SER A 100 -1.21 3.54 22.53
N GLY A 101 -2.49 3.79 22.20
CA GLY A 101 -3.06 5.12 21.98
C GLY A 101 -2.78 5.69 20.60
N ALA A 102 -2.30 4.90 19.65
CA ALA A 102 -2.07 5.36 18.27
C ALA A 102 -3.39 5.67 17.56
N GLY A 103 -3.37 6.70 16.71
CA GLY A 103 -4.44 6.99 15.76
C GLY A 103 -4.33 6.10 14.53
N LEU A 104 -5.34 5.29 14.24
CA LEU A 104 -5.30 4.33 13.14
C LEU A 104 -6.00 4.87 11.90
N MET A 105 -5.33 4.82 10.76
CA MET A 105 -5.86 5.18 9.44
C MET A 105 -5.90 3.91 8.58
N ILE A 106 -7.04 3.23 8.56
CA ILE A 106 -7.18 1.88 8.00
C ILE A 106 -7.85 1.97 6.63
N THR A 107 -7.24 1.39 5.62
CA THR A 107 -7.82 1.22 4.29
C THR A 107 -7.65 -0.21 3.80
N ALA A 108 -8.67 -0.71 3.11
CA ALA A 108 -8.68 -2.02 2.50
C ALA A 108 -8.65 -1.91 0.96
N SER A 109 -8.14 -2.93 0.30
CA SER A 109 -8.19 -3.05 -1.15
C SER A 109 -9.50 -3.70 -1.60
N ARG A 110 -9.79 -3.62 -2.90
CA ARG A 110 -10.93 -4.35 -3.50
C ARG A 110 -10.82 -5.88 -3.37
N ARG A 111 -9.63 -6.39 -3.06
CA ARG A 111 -9.35 -7.83 -2.88
C ARG A 111 -9.47 -8.28 -1.43
N THR A 112 -9.58 -7.36 -0.48
CA THR A 112 -9.70 -7.69 0.94
C THR A 112 -11.03 -8.41 1.17
N PRO A 113 -11.03 -9.63 1.74
CA PRO A 113 -12.27 -10.33 2.03
C PRO A 113 -13.15 -9.54 3.01
N PRO A 114 -14.48 -9.51 2.81
CA PRO A 114 -15.38 -8.76 3.69
C PRO A 114 -15.32 -9.18 5.16
N ASP A 115 -15.23 -10.48 5.44
CA ASP A 115 -15.09 -11.04 6.78
C ASP A 115 -13.78 -10.61 7.47
N PHE A 116 -12.71 -10.45 6.71
CA PHE A 116 -11.45 -9.88 7.19
C PHE A 116 -11.62 -8.43 7.63
N LEU A 117 -12.31 -7.64 6.80
CA LEU A 117 -12.56 -6.24 7.11
C LEU A 117 -13.49 -6.08 8.32
N ASP A 118 -14.50 -6.94 8.46
CA ASP A 118 -15.38 -6.94 9.61
C ASP A 118 -14.66 -7.31 10.91
N ALA A 119 -13.75 -8.27 10.86
CA ALA A 119 -12.95 -8.64 12.02
C ALA A 119 -11.97 -7.51 12.43
N ILE A 120 -11.39 -6.80 11.45
CA ILE A 120 -10.55 -5.62 11.69
C ILE A 120 -11.39 -4.50 12.32
N ASP A 121 -12.60 -4.26 11.81
CA ASP A 121 -13.54 -3.30 12.37
C ASP A 121 -13.83 -3.58 13.83
N GLN A 122 -14.19 -4.82 14.17
CA GLN A 122 -14.42 -5.26 15.55
C GLN A 122 -13.17 -5.13 16.42
N ALA A 123 -12.02 -5.55 15.91
CA ALA A 123 -10.76 -5.53 16.65
C ALA A 123 -10.28 -4.11 17.01
N THR A 124 -10.69 -3.12 16.25
CA THR A 124 -10.28 -1.72 16.41
C THR A 124 -11.43 -0.80 16.82
N ALA A 125 -12.58 -1.34 17.27
CA ALA A 125 -13.80 -0.58 17.54
C ALA A 125 -13.61 0.49 18.64
N SER A 126 -12.74 0.25 19.62
CA SER A 126 -12.43 1.20 20.70
C SER A 126 -11.29 2.17 20.37
N ALA A 127 -10.62 2.01 19.23
CA ALA A 127 -9.49 2.84 18.83
C ALA A 127 -9.92 4.22 18.30
N HIS A 128 -9.04 5.20 18.45
CA HIS A 128 -9.10 6.42 17.66
C HIS A 128 -8.76 6.09 16.21
N ARG A 129 -9.75 6.00 15.33
CA ARG A 129 -9.51 5.51 13.97
C ARG A 129 -10.37 6.14 12.89
N ILE A 130 -9.86 6.03 11.66
CA ILE A 130 -10.61 6.14 10.42
C ILE A 130 -10.53 4.77 9.74
N LEU A 131 -11.66 4.14 9.46
CA LEU A 131 -11.75 2.90 8.68
C LEU A 131 -12.50 3.19 7.38
N TRP A 132 -11.79 3.16 6.25
CA TRP A 132 -12.39 3.33 4.93
C TRP A 132 -12.74 1.96 4.34
N ARG A 133 -14.02 1.77 4.03
CA ARG A 133 -14.58 0.51 3.53
C ARG A 133 -14.85 0.54 2.01
N GLY A 134 -14.31 1.53 1.29
CA GLY A 134 -14.48 1.64 -0.16
C GLY A 134 -15.58 2.60 -0.60
N GLU A 135 -16.23 3.30 0.33
CA GLU A 135 -17.30 4.26 0.06
C GLU A 135 -16.80 5.69 0.25
N GLY A 136 -17.35 6.61 -0.55
CA GLY A 136 -16.96 8.02 -0.53
C GLY A 136 -15.57 8.27 -1.14
N ASP A 137 -15.02 9.44 -0.84
CA ASP A 137 -13.71 9.84 -1.31
C ASP A 137 -12.62 8.93 -0.73
N ASN A 138 -11.71 8.48 -1.59
CA ASN A 138 -10.63 7.62 -1.17
C ASN A 138 -9.57 8.38 -0.35
N PRO A 139 -9.44 8.13 0.96
CA PRO A 139 -8.51 8.85 1.83
C PRO A 139 -7.06 8.38 1.71
N TYR A 140 -6.78 7.35 0.92
CA TYR A 140 -5.47 6.72 0.78
C TYR A 140 -4.32 7.72 0.55
N PRO A 141 -4.44 8.73 -0.35
CA PRO A 141 -3.38 9.72 -0.54
C PRO A 141 -3.05 10.50 0.74
N HIS A 142 -4.07 10.87 1.50
CA HIS A 142 -3.89 11.57 2.77
C HIS A 142 -3.34 10.65 3.87
N PHE A 143 -3.68 9.36 3.87
CA PHE A 143 -3.08 8.39 4.79
C PHE A 143 -1.58 8.29 4.55
N LEU A 144 -1.13 8.20 3.28
CA LEU A 144 0.29 8.23 2.94
C LEU A 144 0.99 9.52 3.40
N ALA A 145 0.32 10.66 3.23
CA ALA A 145 0.92 11.97 3.52
C ALA A 145 1.05 12.25 5.03
N HIS A 146 0.10 11.78 5.85
CA HIS A 146 -0.03 12.16 7.25
C HIS A 146 0.32 11.06 8.26
N ALA A 147 0.72 9.88 7.80
CA ALA A 147 1.17 8.82 8.69
C ALA A 147 2.55 9.12 9.30
N ASP A 148 2.72 8.74 10.55
CA ASP A 148 4.00 8.70 11.24
C ASP A 148 4.71 7.35 11.04
N ALA A 149 3.91 6.27 10.83
CA ALA A 149 4.38 4.93 10.52
C ALA A 149 3.33 4.17 9.70
N PHE A 150 3.75 3.04 9.13
CA PHE A 150 2.89 2.19 8.30
C PHE A 150 2.90 0.73 8.79
N LEU A 151 1.73 0.10 8.69
CA LEU A 151 1.58 -1.34 8.63
C LEU A 151 1.00 -1.68 7.25
N VAL A 152 1.72 -2.45 6.45
CA VAL A 152 1.34 -2.77 5.06
C VAL A 152 1.39 -4.28 4.87
N THR A 153 0.39 -4.86 4.23
CA THR A 153 0.40 -6.29 3.91
C THR A 153 1.27 -6.57 2.67
N ALA A 154 2.11 -7.59 2.73
CA ALA A 154 3.15 -7.91 1.74
C ALA A 154 2.62 -8.26 0.34
N ASP A 155 1.36 -8.68 0.22
CA ASP A 155 0.72 -9.01 -1.06
C ASP A 155 0.59 -7.83 -2.02
N SER A 156 0.71 -6.61 -1.52
CA SER A 156 0.62 -5.39 -2.32
C SER A 156 1.95 -4.65 -2.40
N VAL A 157 2.83 -5.12 -3.28
CA VAL A 157 4.15 -4.51 -3.54
C VAL A 157 4.04 -3.01 -3.88
N ASN A 158 2.96 -2.61 -4.57
CA ASN A 158 2.73 -1.20 -4.88
C ASN A 158 2.48 -0.37 -3.61
N MET A 159 1.64 -0.84 -2.68
CA MET A 159 1.40 -0.12 -1.43
C MET A 159 2.66 -0.05 -0.56
N VAL A 160 3.48 -1.10 -0.54
CA VAL A 160 4.78 -1.09 0.14
C VAL A 160 5.69 -0.03 -0.48
N GLY A 161 5.81 0.01 -1.81
CA GLY A 161 6.61 1.00 -2.52
C GLY A 161 6.13 2.44 -2.31
N GLU A 162 4.81 2.65 -2.33
CA GLU A 162 4.20 3.96 -2.10
C GLU A 162 4.40 4.43 -0.64
N ALA A 163 4.30 3.54 0.34
CA ALA A 163 4.63 3.82 1.73
C ALA A 163 6.12 4.15 1.89
N ALA A 164 7.02 3.40 1.23
CA ALA A 164 8.46 3.64 1.27
C ALA A 164 8.86 5.02 0.74
N ALA A 165 8.15 5.53 -0.28
CA ALA A 165 8.39 6.87 -0.82
C ALA A 165 8.14 8.00 0.20
N THR A 166 7.44 7.75 1.30
CA THR A 166 7.20 8.73 2.36
C THR A 166 8.41 8.94 3.27
N GLY A 167 9.36 8.00 3.29
CA GLY A 167 10.52 7.99 4.20
C GLY A 167 10.18 7.66 5.65
N LYS A 168 8.98 7.15 5.94
CA LYS A 168 8.53 6.81 7.28
C LYS A 168 8.75 5.33 7.58
N PRO A 169 8.83 4.92 8.87
CA PRO A 169 8.93 3.50 9.25
C PRO A 169 7.78 2.67 8.69
N ILE A 170 8.10 1.47 8.19
CA ILE A 170 7.14 0.53 7.63
C ILE A 170 7.31 -0.82 8.33
N HIS A 171 6.22 -1.35 8.84
CA HIS A 171 6.12 -2.75 9.21
C HIS A 171 5.36 -3.50 8.11
N VAL A 172 6.02 -4.48 7.49
CA VAL A 172 5.39 -5.33 6.48
C VAL A 172 4.81 -6.56 7.17
N PHE A 173 3.49 -6.71 7.08
CA PHE A 173 2.80 -7.90 7.56
C PHE A 173 2.77 -8.94 6.45
N HIS A 174 3.30 -10.14 6.73
CA HIS A 174 3.35 -11.24 5.79
C HIS A 174 2.18 -12.22 6.03
N PRO A 175 1.15 -12.24 5.15
CA PRO A 175 0.16 -13.31 5.12
C PRO A 175 0.80 -14.64 4.73
N GLU A 176 0.06 -15.75 4.89
CA GLU A 176 0.49 -17.07 4.44
C GLU A 176 0.76 -17.10 2.93
N GLY A 177 1.86 -17.73 2.54
CA GLY A 177 2.35 -17.80 1.16
C GLY A 177 3.55 -16.90 0.97
N GLY A 178 3.63 -16.28 -0.17
CA GLY A 178 4.75 -15.47 -0.62
C GLY A 178 5.38 -16.03 -1.88
N SER A 179 6.25 -15.25 -2.47
CA SER A 179 7.02 -15.63 -3.66
C SER A 179 8.44 -15.12 -3.48
N PRO A 180 9.46 -15.94 -3.81
CA PRO A 180 10.86 -15.50 -3.81
C PRO A 180 11.13 -14.25 -4.65
N LYS A 181 10.18 -13.88 -5.47
CA LYS A 181 10.22 -12.64 -6.26
C LYS A 181 10.16 -11.38 -5.38
N PHE A 182 9.60 -11.48 -4.17
CA PHE A 182 9.34 -10.34 -3.28
C PHE A 182 10.13 -10.44 -1.95
N ASP A 183 10.99 -11.45 -1.83
CA ASP A 183 12.00 -11.58 -0.78
C ASP A 183 13.29 -10.85 -1.19
#